data_70ecdf11a95324f611123c345c3d61d0
#
_entry.id   70ecdf11a95324f611123c345c3d61d0
#
_cell.length_a   1.000
_cell.length_b   1.000
_cell.length_c   1.000
_cell.angle_alpha   90.00
_cell.angle_beta   90.00
_cell.angle_gamma   90.00
#
_symmetry.space_group_name_H-M   'P 1'
#
loop_
_entity.id
_entity.type
_entity.pdbx_description
1 polymer ?
#
loop_
_entity_poly.entity_id
_entity_poly.type
_entity_poly.pdbx_seq_one_letter_code
_entity_poly.pdbx_strand_id
1 'polypeptide(L)'
;MIKGPNKHTLAQIKDAIRDGLRAVKNAIDDGCVVPGSGAVEVSMAEALVKYKPSVNGRAQLGVQTFADALLIIPKVLVQNSGFDLQETLVKIQAEHSESSQLVGVDSNTVEPMVAAEAGIWDNYCVKKQLLHSCTVIATNILLVDEIMRAGMSSLKG
;
A
#
# COMPACT_ATOMS: atom_id res chain seq x y z
N MET A 1 -18.13 26.58 -3.10
CA MET A 1 -17.23 27.64 -2.56
C MET A 1 -16.50 27.09 -1.34
N ILE A 2 -15.18 27.09 -1.32
CA ILE A 2 -14.37 26.58 -0.19
C ILE A 2 -13.87 27.78 0.62
N LYS A 3 -14.02 27.74 1.94
CA LYS A 3 -13.57 28.78 2.85
C LYS A 3 -12.64 28.15 3.90
N GLY A 4 -11.61 28.88 4.33
CA GLY A 4 -10.66 28.44 5.36
C GLY A 4 -9.82 29.59 5.89
N PRO A 5 -9.16 29.41 7.03
CA PRO A 5 -8.42 30.48 7.72
C PRO A 5 -7.16 30.93 6.99
N ASN A 6 -6.55 30.06 6.16
CA ASN A 6 -5.32 30.36 5.42
C ASN A 6 -5.25 29.60 4.09
N LYS A 7 -4.27 29.98 3.25
CA LYS A 7 -4.08 29.38 1.92
C LYS A 7 -3.73 27.88 1.98
N HIS A 8 -3.00 27.44 2.99
CA HIS A 8 -2.61 26.03 3.14
C HIS A 8 -3.82 25.16 3.44
N THR A 9 -4.67 25.59 4.38
CA THR A 9 -5.93 24.89 4.69
C THR A 9 -6.86 24.83 3.48
N LEU A 10 -6.96 25.94 2.73
CA LEU A 10 -7.78 25.96 1.49
C LEU A 10 -7.25 24.99 0.45
N ALA A 11 -5.93 24.90 0.26
CA ALA A 11 -5.31 23.96 -0.66
C ALA A 11 -5.59 22.50 -0.22
N GLN A 12 -5.38 22.18 1.05
CA GLN A 12 -5.68 20.86 1.60
C GLN A 12 -7.12 20.44 1.42
N ILE A 13 -8.09 21.31 1.73
CA ILE A 13 -9.52 21.01 1.54
C ILE A 13 -9.83 20.78 0.06
N LYS A 14 -9.26 21.59 -0.84
CA LYS A 14 -9.45 21.43 -2.28
C LYS A 14 -8.93 20.09 -2.79
N ASP A 15 -7.74 19.70 -2.33
CA ASP A 15 -7.12 18.44 -2.73
C ASP A 15 -7.89 17.24 -2.16
N ALA A 16 -8.29 17.29 -0.89
CA ALA A 16 -9.13 16.25 -0.28
C ALA A 16 -10.48 16.07 -1.00
N ILE A 17 -11.14 17.15 -1.40
CA ILE A 17 -12.39 17.07 -2.18
C ILE A 17 -12.11 16.44 -3.55
N ARG A 18 -11.04 16.83 -4.22
CA ARG A 18 -10.68 16.28 -5.54
C ARG A 18 -10.39 14.79 -5.45
N ASP A 19 -9.64 14.37 -4.42
CA ASP A 19 -9.29 12.96 -4.23
C ASP A 19 -10.52 12.13 -3.88
N GLY A 20 -11.40 12.63 -3.02
CA GLY A 20 -12.67 12.00 -2.72
C GLY A 20 -13.56 11.82 -3.96
N LEU A 21 -13.67 12.86 -4.80
CA LEU A 21 -14.43 12.78 -6.05
C LEU A 21 -13.84 11.75 -7.03
N ARG A 22 -12.50 11.65 -7.09
CA ARG A 22 -11.82 10.64 -7.92
C ARG A 22 -12.05 9.23 -7.39
N ALA A 23 -11.98 9.05 -6.06
CA ALA A 23 -12.24 7.76 -5.44
C ALA A 23 -13.64 7.25 -5.75
N VAL A 24 -14.66 8.12 -5.60
CA VAL A 24 -16.05 7.78 -5.93
C VAL A 24 -16.22 7.50 -7.43
N LYS A 25 -15.60 8.32 -8.29
CA LYS A 25 -15.64 8.08 -9.74
C LYS A 25 -15.06 6.71 -10.09
N ASN A 26 -13.87 6.38 -9.57
CA ASN A 26 -13.22 5.10 -9.84
C ASN A 26 -14.08 3.91 -9.36
N ALA A 27 -14.72 4.03 -8.18
CA ALA A 27 -15.61 3.00 -7.67
C ALA A 27 -16.84 2.80 -8.57
N ILE A 28 -17.37 3.87 -9.16
CA ILE A 28 -18.50 3.80 -10.10
C ILE A 28 -18.07 3.17 -11.43
N ASP A 29 -16.91 3.61 -11.96
CA ASP A 29 -16.40 3.14 -13.25
C ASP A 29 -16.01 1.65 -13.20
N ASP A 30 -15.39 1.20 -12.11
CA ASP A 30 -14.97 -0.20 -11.92
C ASP A 30 -16.11 -1.13 -11.45
N GLY A 31 -17.11 -0.59 -10.77
CA GLY A 31 -18.17 -1.35 -10.14
C GLY A 31 -17.73 -2.25 -8.99
N CYS A 32 -16.50 -2.09 -8.51
CA CYS A 32 -15.94 -2.89 -7.40
C CYS A 32 -14.97 -2.09 -6.54
N VAL A 33 -14.91 -2.48 -5.27
CA VAL A 33 -13.98 -1.98 -4.26
C VAL A 33 -13.36 -3.16 -3.52
N VAL A 34 -12.26 -2.92 -2.85
CA VAL A 34 -11.56 -3.93 -2.02
C VAL A 34 -11.38 -3.41 -0.60
N PRO A 35 -11.28 -4.26 0.41
CA PRO A 35 -11.00 -3.84 1.77
C PRO A 35 -9.68 -3.06 1.84
N GLY A 36 -9.70 -1.95 2.56
CA GLY A 36 -8.55 -1.07 2.74
C GLY A 36 -7.71 -1.42 3.97
N SER A 37 -7.03 -0.42 4.52
CA SER A 37 -6.25 -0.54 5.77
C SER A 37 -5.12 -1.59 5.72
N GLY A 38 -4.61 -1.91 4.54
CA GLY A 38 -3.57 -2.93 4.35
C GLY A 38 -4.07 -4.39 4.38
N ALA A 39 -5.37 -4.62 4.49
CA ALA A 39 -5.94 -5.98 4.60
C ALA A 39 -5.69 -6.84 3.34
N VAL A 40 -5.84 -6.24 2.17
CA VAL A 40 -5.58 -6.93 0.89
C VAL A 40 -4.10 -7.28 0.75
N GLU A 41 -3.21 -6.39 1.16
CA GLU A 41 -1.77 -6.59 1.11
C GLU A 41 -1.32 -7.74 2.02
N VAL A 42 -1.88 -7.84 3.22
CA VAL A 42 -1.62 -8.96 4.15
C VAL A 42 -2.07 -10.28 3.54
N SER A 43 -3.29 -10.34 3.00
CA SER A 43 -3.83 -11.53 2.36
C SER A 43 -3.03 -11.96 1.14
N MET A 44 -2.64 -11.02 0.28
CA MET A 44 -1.80 -11.30 -0.88
C MET A 44 -0.41 -11.79 -0.47
N ALA A 45 0.19 -11.21 0.57
CA ALA A 45 1.49 -11.63 1.08
C ALA A 45 1.43 -13.09 1.58
N GLU A 46 0.39 -13.45 2.34
CA GLU A 46 0.20 -14.83 2.79
C GLU A 46 0.00 -15.81 1.63
N ALA A 47 -0.82 -15.44 0.65
CA ALA A 47 -1.02 -16.25 -0.55
C ALA A 47 0.29 -16.47 -1.32
N LEU A 48 1.15 -15.46 -1.42
CA LEU A 48 2.46 -15.56 -2.05
C LEU A 48 3.42 -16.47 -1.28
N VAL A 49 3.40 -16.39 0.05
CA VAL A 49 4.21 -17.29 0.90
C VAL A 49 3.77 -18.74 0.72
N LYS A 50 2.45 -19.01 0.65
CA LYS A 50 1.89 -20.33 0.35
C LYS A 50 2.23 -20.81 -1.08
N TYR A 51 2.29 -19.89 -2.03
CA TYR A 51 2.64 -20.18 -3.43
C TYR A 51 4.14 -20.43 -3.65
N LYS A 52 5.01 -19.81 -2.85
CA LYS A 52 6.48 -19.87 -2.96
C LYS A 52 7.05 -21.28 -3.16
N PRO A 53 6.60 -22.35 -2.44
CA PRO A 53 7.13 -23.71 -2.65
C PRO A 53 6.84 -24.28 -4.04
N SER A 54 5.84 -23.78 -4.76
CA SER A 54 5.51 -24.23 -6.12
C SER A 54 6.44 -23.68 -7.19
N VAL A 55 7.23 -22.66 -6.86
CA VAL A 55 8.17 -22.00 -7.77
C VAL A 55 9.56 -22.62 -7.63
N ASN A 56 10.22 -22.92 -8.74
CA ASN A 56 11.55 -23.54 -8.72
C ASN A 56 12.69 -22.52 -8.73
N GLY A 57 13.79 -22.87 -8.05
CA GLY A 57 15.06 -22.17 -8.15
C GLY A 57 15.06 -20.77 -7.51
N ARG A 58 15.86 -19.86 -8.09
CA ARG A 58 16.08 -18.51 -7.55
C ARG A 58 14.86 -17.61 -7.58
N ALA A 59 13.85 -17.92 -8.39
CA ALA A 59 12.59 -17.16 -8.47
C ALA A 59 11.83 -17.18 -7.14
N GLN A 60 12.01 -18.17 -6.29
CA GLN A 60 11.46 -18.19 -4.92
C GLN A 60 11.87 -16.97 -4.09
N LEU A 61 13.10 -16.47 -4.26
CA LEU A 61 13.59 -15.28 -3.58
C LEU A 61 12.80 -14.03 -4.02
N GLY A 62 12.52 -13.93 -5.32
CA GLY A 62 11.69 -12.85 -5.85
C GLY A 62 10.26 -12.87 -5.28
N VAL A 63 9.64 -14.05 -5.19
CA VAL A 63 8.30 -14.20 -4.59
C VAL A 63 8.31 -13.77 -3.11
N GLN A 64 9.32 -14.18 -2.35
CA GLN A 64 9.46 -13.78 -0.94
C GLN A 64 9.63 -12.27 -0.81
N THR A 65 10.55 -11.69 -1.57
CA THR A 65 10.81 -10.24 -1.53
C THR A 65 9.56 -9.43 -1.89
N PHE A 66 8.76 -9.91 -2.85
CA PHE A 66 7.52 -9.25 -3.22
C PHE A 66 6.47 -9.35 -2.11
N ALA A 67 6.33 -10.51 -1.46
CA ALA A 67 5.45 -10.67 -0.30
C ALA A 67 5.87 -9.73 0.86
N ASP A 68 7.17 -9.64 1.14
CA ASP A 68 7.70 -8.75 2.16
C ASP A 68 7.47 -7.26 1.82
N ALA A 69 7.56 -6.91 0.54
CA ALA A 69 7.27 -5.55 0.05
C ALA A 69 5.79 -5.16 0.23
N LEU A 70 4.85 -6.07 0.02
CA LEU A 70 3.42 -5.83 0.27
C LEU A 70 3.15 -5.50 1.74
N LEU A 71 3.86 -6.15 2.67
CA LEU A 71 3.72 -5.90 4.10
C LEU A 71 4.28 -4.55 4.55
N ILE A 72 5.00 -3.81 3.69
CA ILE A 72 5.45 -2.45 4.01
C ILE A 72 4.27 -1.50 4.18
N ILE A 73 3.18 -1.69 3.43
CA ILE A 73 1.99 -0.82 3.52
C ILE A 73 1.37 -0.85 4.92
N PRO A 74 0.94 -2.00 5.48
CA PRO A 74 0.45 -2.04 6.85
C PRO A 74 1.52 -1.62 7.89
N LYS A 75 2.80 -1.93 7.66
CA LYS A 75 3.90 -1.48 8.52
C LYS A 75 3.97 0.04 8.64
N VAL A 76 3.89 0.74 7.53
CA VAL A 76 3.94 2.22 7.52
C VAL A 76 2.70 2.81 8.19
N LEU A 77 1.52 2.19 8.04
CA LEU A 77 0.31 2.63 8.74
C LEU A 77 0.50 2.55 10.26
N VAL A 78 1.02 1.44 10.78
CA VAL A 78 1.32 1.26 12.21
C VAL A 78 2.37 2.28 12.68
N GLN A 79 3.45 2.45 11.93
CA GLN A 79 4.53 3.38 12.25
C GLN A 79 4.03 4.82 12.32
N ASN A 80 3.19 5.25 11.38
CA ASN A 80 2.61 6.59 11.35
C ASN A 80 1.63 6.82 12.51
N SER A 81 1.04 5.76 13.04
CA SER A 81 0.17 5.80 14.23
C SER A 81 0.98 5.83 15.54
N GLY A 82 2.31 5.68 15.48
CA GLY A 82 3.19 5.78 16.65
C GLY A 82 3.26 4.53 17.54
N PHE A 83 2.90 3.36 17.00
CA PHE A 83 2.82 2.11 17.75
C PHE A 83 3.93 1.10 17.38
N ASP A 84 4.03 0.02 18.16
CA ASP A 84 5.00 -1.05 17.89
C ASP A 84 4.61 -1.83 16.63
N LEU A 85 5.51 -1.76 15.67
CA LEU A 85 5.34 -2.31 14.34
C LEU A 85 5.37 -3.84 14.33
N GLN A 86 6.27 -4.44 15.11
CA GLN A 86 6.50 -5.88 15.11
C GLN A 86 5.33 -6.63 15.73
N GLU A 87 4.91 -6.18 16.91
CA GLU A 87 3.81 -6.78 17.64
C GLU A 87 2.50 -6.71 16.85
N THR A 88 2.20 -5.53 16.29
CA THR A 88 0.96 -5.31 15.55
C THR A 88 0.89 -6.17 14.28
N LEU A 89 1.99 -6.25 13.53
CA LEU A 89 2.00 -7.02 12.29
C LEU A 89 1.80 -8.52 12.56
N VAL A 90 2.45 -9.05 13.59
CA VAL A 90 2.28 -10.46 13.99
C VAL A 90 0.84 -10.74 14.38
N LYS A 91 0.20 -9.87 15.14
CA LYS A 91 -1.22 -10.00 15.52
C LYS A 91 -2.14 -10.04 14.30
N ILE A 92 -1.94 -9.12 13.34
CA ILE A 92 -2.77 -9.04 12.12
C ILE A 92 -2.60 -10.30 11.25
N GLN A 93 -1.37 -10.77 11.09
CA GLN A 93 -1.10 -11.99 10.32
C GLN A 93 -1.69 -13.23 11.00
N ALA A 94 -1.59 -13.34 12.32
CA ALA A 94 -2.20 -14.43 13.09
C ALA A 94 -3.72 -14.43 12.95
N GLU A 95 -4.36 -13.28 13.15
CA GLU A 95 -5.81 -13.13 13.03
C GLU A 95 -6.30 -13.45 11.60
N HIS A 96 -5.58 -12.98 10.56
CA HIS A 96 -5.91 -13.32 9.18
C HIS A 96 -5.81 -14.83 8.91
N SER A 97 -4.77 -15.47 9.45
CA SER A 97 -4.52 -16.90 9.27
C SER A 97 -5.58 -17.76 9.98
N GLU A 98 -6.08 -17.32 11.14
CA GLU A 98 -7.09 -18.02 11.93
C GLU A 98 -8.51 -17.80 11.40
N SER A 99 -8.88 -16.55 11.14
CA SER A 99 -10.23 -16.18 10.71
C SER A 99 -10.47 -16.33 9.22
N SER A 100 -9.40 -16.34 8.39
CA SER A 100 -9.47 -16.24 6.94
C SER A 100 -10.19 -14.97 6.43
N GLN A 101 -10.39 -14.00 7.31
CA GLN A 101 -10.98 -12.70 6.96
C GLN A 101 -9.92 -11.70 6.50
N LEU A 102 -10.35 -10.69 5.76
CA LEU A 102 -9.45 -9.61 5.31
C LEU A 102 -9.26 -8.59 6.44
N VAL A 103 -8.25 -8.87 7.28
CA VAL A 103 -7.92 -8.08 8.47
C VAL A 103 -6.87 -7.04 8.13
N GLY A 104 -7.14 -5.80 8.48
CA GLY A 104 -6.24 -4.66 8.34
C GLY A 104 -5.86 -4.04 9.67
N VAL A 105 -5.19 -2.88 9.61
CA VAL A 105 -4.74 -2.12 10.79
C VAL A 105 -5.79 -1.07 11.16
N ASP A 106 -6.26 -1.06 12.41
CA ASP A 106 -6.94 0.10 12.97
C ASP A 106 -5.88 1.13 13.44
N SER A 107 -5.85 2.29 12.81
CA SER A 107 -4.89 3.35 13.14
C SER A 107 -5.11 3.99 14.51
N ASN A 108 -6.23 3.76 15.17
CA ASN A 108 -6.54 4.34 16.47
C ASN A 108 -6.20 3.39 17.63
N THR A 109 -6.54 2.11 17.49
CA THR A 109 -6.37 1.10 18.55
C THR A 109 -5.20 0.17 18.29
N VAL A 110 -4.72 0.10 17.03
CA VAL A 110 -3.66 -0.81 16.56
C VAL A 110 -4.03 -2.28 16.70
N GLU A 111 -5.30 -2.56 16.91
CA GLU A 111 -5.82 -3.91 16.92
C GLU A 111 -6.16 -4.40 15.51
N PRO A 112 -6.16 -5.70 15.28
CA PRO A 112 -6.67 -6.29 14.06
C PRO A 112 -8.13 -5.87 13.83
N MET A 113 -8.44 -5.41 12.63
CA MET A 113 -9.77 -4.90 12.28
C MET A 113 -10.21 -5.50 10.96
N VAL A 114 -11.44 -5.98 10.90
CA VAL A 114 -12.07 -6.37 9.63
C VAL A 114 -12.45 -5.10 8.87
N ALA A 115 -11.64 -4.74 7.89
CA ALA A 115 -11.76 -3.46 7.17
C ALA A 115 -13.14 -3.28 6.51
N ALA A 116 -13.75 -4.34 6.03
CA ALA A 116 -15.08 -4.32 5.42
C ALA A 116 -16.18 -3.94 6.42
N GLU A 117 -16.12 -4.45 7.66
CA GLU A 117 -17.08 -4.13 8.73
C GLU A 117 -16.93 -2.69 9.22
N ALA A 118 -15.69 -2.21 9.26
CA ALA A 118 -15.40 -0.81 9.58
C ALA A 118 -15.73 0.17 8.44
N GLY A 119 -16.13 -0.34 7.28
CA GLY A 119 -16.48 0.50 6.12
C GLY A 119 -15.28 1.14 5.43
N ILE A 120 -14.08 0.57 5.58
CA ILE A 120 -12.85 1.07 4.97
C ILE A 120 -12.61 0.34 3.66
N TRP A 121 -12.75 1.09 2.56
CA TRP A 121 -12.66 0.56 1.20
C TRP A 121 -11.63 1.30 0.37
N ASP A 122 -10.91 0.55 -0.45
CA ASP A 122 -9.99 1.06 -1.46
C ASP A 122 -10.51 0.75 -2.88
N ASN A 123 -10.13 1.57 -3.83
CA ASN A 123 -10.47 1.36 -5.24
C ASN A 123 -9.68 0.19 -5.81
N TYR A 124 -10.37 -0.75 -6.44
CA TYR A 124 -9.76 -1.92 -7.07
C TYR A 124 -8.77 -1.54 -8.18
N CYS A 125 -9.14 -0.64 -9.10
CA CYS A 125 -8.27 -0.20 -10.18
C CYS A 125 -6.98 0.43 -9.67
N VAL A 126 -7.05 1.21 -8.59
CA VAL A 126 -5.87 1.85 -7.98
C VAL A 126 -4.92 0.79 -7.42
N LYS A 127 -5.42 -0.19 -6.67
CA LYS A 127 -4.60 -1.29 -6.14
C LYS A 127 -3.96 -2.11 -7.26
N LYS A 128 -4.73 -2.49 -8.27
CA LYS A 128 -4.24 -3.22 -9.43
C LYS A 128 -3.14 -2.45 -10.17
N GLN A 129 -3.36 -1.17 -10.44
CA GLN A 129 -2.39 -0.32 -11.13
C GLN A 129 -1.13 -0.09 -10.28
N LEU A 130 -1.27 0.05 -8.97
CA LEU A 130 -0.15 0.19 -8.04
C LEU A 130 0.77 -1.02 -8.11
N LEU A 131 0.22 -2.24 -8.00
CA LEU A 131 1.00 -3.47 -8.09
C LEU A 131 1.77 -3.57 -9.42
N HIS A 132 1.08 -3.28 -10.54
CA HIS A 132 1.70 -3.31 -11.86
C HIS A 132 2.81 -2.27 -12.00
N SER A 133 2.53 -1.03 -11.67
CA SER A 133 3.49 0.09 -11.81
C SER A 133 4.71 -0.08 -10.91
N CYS A 134 4.52 -0.50 -9.66
CA CYS A 134 5.63 -0.73 -8.73
C CYS A 134 6.55 -1.85 -9.23
N THR A 135 6.00 -2.91 -9.80
CA THR A 135 6.79 -4.00 -10.38
C THR A 135 7.63 -3.52 -11.55
N VAL A 136 7.03 -2.74 -12.47
CA VAL A 136 7.76 -2.18 -13.63
C VAL A 136 8.87 -1.24 -13.18
N ILE A 137 8.58 -0.33 -12.23
CA ILE A 137 9.56 0.62 -11.70
C ILE A 137 10.70 -0.12 -11.00
N ALA A 138 10.41 -1.09 -10.15
CA ALA A 138 11.41 -1.89 -9.47
C ALA A 138 12.33 -2.64 -10.47
N THR A 139 11.74 -3.22 -11.51
CA THR A 139 12.50 -3.88 -12.57
C THR A 139 13.43 -2.90 -13.28
N ASN A 140 12.94 -1.71 -13.63
CA ASN A 140 13.76 -0.69 -14.27
C ASN A 140 14.92 -0.23 -13.37
N ILE A 141 14.67 -0.04 -12.07
CA ILE A 141 15.72 0.34 -11.10
C ILE A 141 16.77 -0.76 -10.96
N LEU A 142 16.36 -2.03 -10.92
CA LEU A 142 17.27 -3.17 -10.83
C LEU A 142 18.13 -3.37 -12.09
N LEU A 143 17.73 -2.83 -13.22
CA LEU A 143 18.48 -2.88 -14.49
C LEU A 143 19.43 -1.68 -14.67
N VAL A 144 19.51 -0.76 -13.70
CA VAL A 144 20.43 0.39 -13.77
C VAL A 144 21.83 -0.08 -13.39
N ASP A 145 22.76 0.06 -14.32
CA ASP A 145 24.19 -0.28 -14.12
C ASP A 145 24.99 0.92 -13.61
N GLU A 146 24.69 2.12 -14.08
CA GLU A 146 25.43 3.33 -13.76
C GLU A 146 24.53 4.55 -13.54
N ILE A 147 24.85 5.36 -12.54
CA ILE A 147 24.17 6.62 -12.26
C ILE A 147 25.16 7.76 -12.40
N MET A 148 24.93 8.64 -13.40
CA MET A 148 25.70 9.86 -13.58
C MET A 148 24.98 11.06 -12.97
N ARG A 149 25.66 11.80 -12.10
CA ARG A 149 25.17 13.06 -11.56
C ARG A 149 25.81 14.25 -12.30
N ALA A 150 25.01 15.01 -13.02
CA ALA A 150 25.43 16.30 -13.54
C ALA A 150 25.44 17.33 -12.40
N GLY A 151 26.62 17.87 -12.08
CA GLY A 151 26.77 18.97 -11.11
C GLY A 151 26.62 20.32 -11.80
N MET A 152 26.17 21.37 -11.06
CA MET A 152 26.11 22.74 -11.58
C MET A 152 27.46 23.29 -12.09
N SER A 153 28.57 22.73 -11.64
CA SER A 153 29.93 23.07 -12.10
C SER A 153 30.25 22.57 -13.50
N SER A 154 29.53 21.59 -14.04
CA SER A 154 29.74 21.08 -15.40
C SER A 154 28.98 21.85 -16.47
N LEU A 155 28.12 22.80 -16.08
CA LEU A 155 27.36 23.67 -16.99
C LEU A 155 28.02 25.04 -17.21
N LYS A 156 29.20 25.30 -16.61
CA LYS A 156 30.05 26.47 -16.88
C LYS A 156 31.30 26.01 -17.63
N GLY A 157 31.08 25.66 -18.85
CA GLY A 157 32.10 25.49 -19.87
C GLY A 157 31.67 26.28 -21.10
#